data_b9550576b0aa984a7f77bd1da728b833
#
_entry.id   b9550576b0aa984a7f77bd1da728b833
#
_cell.length_a   1.000
_cell.length_b   1.000
_cell.length_c   1.000
_cell.angle_alpha   90.00
_cell.angle_beta   90.00
_cell.angle_gamma   90.00
#
_symmetry.space_group_name_H-M   'P 1'
#
loop_
_entity.id
_entity.type
_entity.pdbx_description
1 polymer ?
#
loop_
_entity_poly.entity_id
_entity_poly.type
_entity_poly.pdbx_seq_one_letter_code
_entity_poly.pdbx_strand_id
1 'polypeptide(L)'
;MSKKYDYLVVGAGLYGAVFAHEAKEAGKSVLVIDKRPNIAGNVFTEDVEGIHVHKYGAHIFHTNNKKVWNYITRFAEFNRFTNSPVANYHGELYSLPFNMYTFNKMWGV
;
A
#
# COMPACT_ATOMS: atom_id res chain seq x y z
N MET A 1 5.31 17.75 32.86
CA MET A 1 6.49 17.85 31.95
C MET A 1 6.04 17.65 30.52
N SER A 2 6.38 18.55 29.61
CA SER A 2 6.08 18.37 28.17
C SER A 2 7.00 17.27 27.63
N LYS A 3 6.42 16.26 26.98
CA LYS A 3 7.18 15.19 26.33
C LYS A 3 7.88 15.77 25.09
N LYS A 4 9.19 15.69 25.04
CA LYS A 4 9.99 16.12 23.89
C LYS A 4 10.26 14.93 23.00
N TYR A 5 10.20 15.15 21.67
CA TYR A 5 10.55 14.17 20.66
C TYR A 5 11.71 14.68 19.82
N ASP A 6 12.58 13.79 19.36
CA ASP A 6 13.66 14.13 18.44
C ASP A 6 13.13 14.42 17.04
N TYR A 7 12.07 13.70 16.61
CA TYR A 7 11.46 13.84 15.29
C TYR A 7 9.95 13.90 15.37
N LEU A 8 9.36 14.73 14.52
CA LEU A 8 7.96 14.72 14.18
C LEU A 8 7.82 14.21 12.73
N VAL A 9 7.12 13.09 12.55
CA VAL A 9 6.82 12.50 11.23
C VAL A 9 5.36 12.80 10.91
N VAL A 10 5.12 13.50 9.83
CA VAL A 10 3.78 13.83 9.34
C VAL A 10 3.42 12.88 8.21
N GLY A 11 2.49 11.99 8.48
CA GLY A 11 2.06 10.91 7.59
C GLY A 11 2.51 9.53 8.05
N ALA A 12 1.53 8.66 8.34
CA ALA A 12 1.75 7.28 8.79
C ALA A 12 1.67 6.26 7.64
N GLY A 13 2.04 6.68 6.42
CA GLY A 13 2.24 5.79 5.27
C GLY A 13 3.58 5.05 5.33
N LEU A 14 3.89 4.24 4.32
CA LEU A 14 5.12 3.42 4.30
C LEU A 14 6.40 4.25 4.49
N TYR A 15 6.49 5.42 3.85
CA TYR A 15 7.68 6.28 3.97
C TYR A 15 7.89 6.73 5.43
N GLY A 16 6.82 7.29 6.04
CA GLY A 16 6.89 7.74 7.44
C GLY A 16 7.13 6.60 8.42
N ALA A 17 6.54 5.43 8.17
CA ALA A 17 6.72 4.24 8.99
C ALA A 17 8.18 3.74 8.96
N VAL A 18 8.78 3.66 7.78
CA VAL A 18 10.20 3.25 7.63
C VAL A 18 11.12 4.25 8.32
N PHE A 19 10.92 5.56 8.09
CA PHE A 19 11.72 6.57 8.75
C PHE A 19 11.61 6.49 10.28
N ALA A 20 10.38 6.38 10.79
CA ALA A 20 10.15 6.29 12.24
C ALA A 20 10.77 5.03 12.86
N HIS A 21 10.70 3.90 12.14
CA HIS A 21 11.33 2.65 12.57
C HIS A 21 12.85 2.79 12.65
N GLU A 22 13.50 3.25 11.59
CA GLU A 22 14.96 3.42 11.54
C GLU A 22 15.45 4.45 12.57
N ALA A 23 14.71 5.54 12.75
CA ALA A 23 15.04 6.52 13.78
C ALA A 23 14.96 5.93 15.21
N LYS A 24 13.94 5.11 15.45
CA LYS A 24 13.78 4.41 16.74
C LYS A 24 14.88 3.39 16.97
N GLU A 25 15.26 2.61 15.97
CA GLU A 25 16.41 1.68 16.06
C GLU A 25 17.72 2.43 16.34
N ALA A 26 17.84 3.67 15.86
CA ALA A 26 18.96 4.57 16.18
C ALA A 26 18.84 5.27 17.56
N GLY A 27 17.91 4.85 18.41
CA GLY A 27 17.71 5.36 19.76
C GLY A 27 17.03 6.72 19.85
N LYS A 28 16.35 7.17 18.78
CA LYS A 28 15.62 8.44 18.74
C LYS A 28 14.17 8.29 19.17
N SER A 29 13.62 9.34 19.76
CA SER A 29 12.19 9.43 20.06
C SER A 29 11.45 10.07 18.91
N VAL A 30 10.35 9.42 18.46
CA VAL A 30 9.59 9.84 17.29
C VAL A 30 8.11 9.99 17.63
N LEU A 31 7.51 11.09 17.21
CA LEU A 31 6.05 11.26 17.18
C LEU A 31 5.60 11.17 15.71
N VAL A 32 4.68 10.26 15.43
CA VAL A 32 4.05 10.14 14.11
C VAL A 32 2.62 10.64 14.21
N ILE A 33 2.23 11.54 13.30
CA ILE A 33 0.87 12.04 13.18
C ILE A 33 0.34 11.82 11.77
N ASP A 34 -0.96 11.58 11.64
CA ASP A 34 -1.63 11.46 10.34
C ASP A 34 -3.00 12.16 10.42
N LYS A 35 -3.47 12.66 9.27
CA LYS A 35 -4.82 13.25 9.15
C LYS A 35 -5.92 12.18 9.00
N ARG A 36 -5.56 10.98 8.56
CA ARG A 36 -6.50 9.86 8.38
C ARG A 36 -6.73 9.15 9.71
N PRO A 37 -7.90 8.53 9.91
CA PRO A 37 -8.18 7.75 11.11
C PRO A 37 -7.43 6.41 11.15
N ASN A 38 -6.79 6.02 10.07
CA ASN A 38 -6.02 4.78 9.93
C ASN A 38 -4.55 5.06 9.62
N ILE A 39 -3.70 4.17 10.05
CA ILE A 39 -2.28 4.11 9.64
C ILE A 39 -2.14 3.44 8.26
N ALA A 40 -0.92 3.24 7.79
CA ALA A 40 -0.53 2.62 6.53
C ALA A 40 -0.74 3.49 5.28
N GLY A 41 -1.38 4.66 5.39
CA GLY A 41 -1.54 5.56 4.26
C GLY A 41 -2.31 4.91 3.09
N ASN A 42 -1.75 4.98 1.89
CA ASN A 42 -2.42 4.44 0.70
C ASN A 42 -2.42 2.91 0.60
N VAL A 43 -1.57 2.21 1.36
CA VAL A 43 -1.54 0.73 1.36
C VAL A 43 -2.50 0.13 2.40
N PHE A 44 -3.32 0.96 3.03
CA PHE A 44 -4.30 0.49 3.99
C PHE A 44 -5.34 -0.42 3.35
N THR A 45 -5.48 -1.59 3.94
CA THR A 45 -6.49 -2.58 3.59
C THR A 45 -7.45 -2.75 4.76
N GLU A 46 -8.73 -2.68 4.50
CA GLU A 46 -9.81 -2.86 5.46
C GLU A 46 -10.40 -4.27 5.28
N ASP A 47 -10.62 -4.97 6.38
CA ASP A 47 -11.39 -6.21 6.34
C ASP A 47 -12.88 -5.86 6.42
N VAL A 48 -13.63 -6.24 5.40
CA VAL A 48 -15.07 -6.06 5.34
C VAL A 48 -15.70 -7.43 5.08
N GLU A 49 -16.31 -8.00 6.09
CA GLU A 49 -16.96 -9.32 6.02
C GLU A 49 -16.03 -10.44 5.52
N GLY A 50 -14.77 -10.40 5.93
CA GLY A 50 -13.74 -11.35 5.52
C GLY A 50 -13.12 -11.08 4.13
N ILE A 51 -13.45 -9.96 3.52
CA ILE A 51 -12.88 -9.51 2.24
C ILE A 51 -11.87 -8.40 2.49
N HIS A 52 -10.66 -8.56 1.96
CA HIS A 52 -9.62 -7.54 2.02
C HIS A 52 -9.87 -6.44 1.00
N VAL A 53 -10.37 -5.30 1.45
CA VAL A 53 -10.69 -4.15 0.61
C VAL A 53 -9.54 -3.15 0.63
N HIS A 54 -8.93 -2.91 -0.52
CA HIS A 54 -7.90 -1.88 -0.71
C HIS A 54 -8.58 -0.51 -0.80
N LYS A 55 -8.66 0.19 0.31
CA LYS A 55 -9.50 1.40 0.44
C LYS A 55 -9.08 2.57 -0.45
N TYR A 56 -7.81 2.65 -0.78
CA TYR A 56 -7.23 3.76 -1.57
C TYR A 56 -6.67 3.30 -2.92
N GLY A 57 -7.20 2.23 -3.46
CA GLY A 57 -6.77 1.60 -4.70
C GLY A 57 -5.88 0.37 -4.47
N ALA A 58 -5.78 -0.47 -5.47
CA ALA A 58 -5.02 -1.72 -5.37
C ALA A 58 -3.53 -1.45 -5.13
N HIS A 59 -2.98 -2.10 -4.13
CA HIS A 59 -1.57 -2.01 -3.77
C HIS A 59 -0.95 -3.39 -3.72
N ILE A 60 -0.04 -3.62 -4.66
CA ILE A 60 0.72 -4.86 -4.75
C ILE A 60 2.18 -4.50 -4.60
N PHE A 61 2.84 -5.13 -3.65
CA PHE A 61 4.28 -4.93 -3.50
C PHE A 61 5.03 -5.76 -4.53
N HIS A 62 5.91 -5.10 -5.27
CA HIS A 62 6.87 -5.76 -6.14
C HIS A 62 8.21 -5.01 -6.11
N THR A 63 9.30 -5.73 -6.20
CA THR A 63 10.64 -5.15 -6.30
C THR A 63 11.61 -6.15 -6.90
N ASN A 64 12.56 -5.69 -7.69
CA ASN A 64 13.74 -6.44 -8.12
C ASN A 64 14.99 -6.09 -7.27
N ASN A 65 14.84 -5.18 -6.31
CA ASN A 65 15.92 -4.79 -5.42
C ASN A 65 15.98 -5.73 -4.20
N LYS A 66 17.00 -6.57 -4.16
CA LYS A 66 17.20 -7.56 -3.09
C LYS A 66 17.30 -6.92 -1.70
N LYS A 67 17.89 -5.73 -1.58
CA LYS A 67 17.98 -5.01 -0.29
C LYS A 67 16.61 -4.60 0.23
N VAL A 68 15.76 -4.09 -0.67
CA VAL A 68 14.37 -3.72 -0.32
C VAL A 68 13.56 -4.95 0.05
N TRP A 69 13.68 -6.03 -0.73
CA TRP A 69 13.01 -7.29 -0.43
C TRP A 69 13.40 -7.83 0.94
N ASN A 70 14.69 -7.93 1.23
CA ASN A 70 15.20 -8.42 2.52
C ASN A 70 14.76 -7.52 3.69
N TYR A 71 14.58 -6.23 3.45
CA TYR A 71 14.09 -5.30 4.47
C TYR A 71 12.62 -5.56 4.80
N ILE A 72 11.77 -5.58 3.78
CA ILE A 72 10.32 -5.66 3.98
C ILE A 72 9.86 -7.02 4.51
N THR A 73 10.53 -8.11 4.12
CA THR A 73 10.24 -9.47 4.60
C THR A 73 10.57 -9.70 6.08
N ARG A 74 11.21 -8.74 6.73
CA ARG A 74 11.37 -8.73 8.19
C ARG A 74 10.06 -8.44 8.93
N PHE A 75 9.10 -7.80 8.25
CA PHE A 75 7.86 -7.30 8.84
C PHE A 75 6.63 -8.05 8.40
N ALA A 76 6.67 -8.69 7.22
CA ALA A 76 5.51 -9.37 6.65
C ALA A 76 5.93 -10.53 5.74
N GLU A 77 5.07 -11.54 5.68
CA GLU A 77 5.13 -12.58 4.67
C GLU A 77 4.36 -12.14 3.42
N PHE A 78 4.89 -12.51 2.25
CA PHE A 78 4.29 -12.17 0.96
C PHE A 78 3.90 -13.43 0.22
N ASN A 79 2.67 -13.46 -0.28
CA ASN A 79 2.19 -14.52 -1.17
C ASN A 79 2.48 -14.16 -2.64
N ARG A 80 2.28 -15.13 -3.53
CA ARG A 80 2.39 -14.92 -4.98
C ARG A 80 1.05 -14.47 -5.56
N PHE A 81 0.59 -13.32 -5.13
CA PHE A 81 -0.67 -12.79 -5.62
C PHE A 81 -0.56 -12.36 -7.09
N THR A 82 -1.46 -12.87 -7.93
CA THR A 82 -1.59 -12.42 -9.31
C THR A 82 -2.67 -11.36 -9.38
N ASN A 83 -2.27 -10.14 -9.70
CA ASN A 83 -3.20 -9.03 -9.88
C ASN A 83 -3.86 -9.10 -11.27
N SER A 84 -5.16 -9.28 -11.29
CA SER A 84 -5.95 -9.30 -12.52
C SER A 84 -7.15 -8.35 -12.36
N PRO A 85 -6.92 -7.03 -12.38
CA PRO A 85 -7.96 -6.06 -12.16
C PRO A 85 -8.96 -6.03 -13.33
N VAL A 86 -10.18 -5.67 -12.99
CA VAL A 86 -11.27 -5.51 -13.93
C VAL A 86 -11.89 -4.13 -13.73
N ALA A 87 -12.09 -3.37 -14.81
CA ALA A 87 -12.85 -2.14 -14.77
C ALA A 87 -14.33 -2.42 -15.02
N ASN A 88 -15.21 -1.84 -14.21
CA ASN A 88 -16.64 -1.81 -14.46
C ASN A 88 -17.02 -0.41 -14.96
N TYR A 89 -17.53 -0.33 -16.17
CA TYR A 89 -18.02 0.91 -16.75
C TYR A 89 -19.47 0.72 -17.22
N HIS A 90 -20.39 1.36 -16.56
CA HIS A 90 -21.85 1.25 -16.81
C HIS A 90 -22.37 -0.20 -16.83
N GLY A 91 -21.85 -1.06 -15.95
CA GLY A 91 -22.22 -2.48 -15.89
C GLY A 91 -21.43 -3.39 -16.82
N GLU A 92 -20.64 -2.84 -17.73
CA GLU A 92 -19.75 -3.60 -18.61
C GLU A 92 -18.37 -3.79 -18.00
N LEU A 93 -17.86 -5.02 -18.05
CA LEU A 93 -16.57 -5.39 -17.47
C LEU A 93 -15.47 -5.39 -18.53
N TYR A 94 -14.35 -4.75 -18.24
CA TYR A 94 -13.18 -4.64 -19.10
C TYR A 94 -11.94 -5.14 -18.37
N SER A 95 -11.11 -5.91 -19.08
CA SER A 95 -9.82 -6.37 -18.54
C SER A 95 -8.83 -5.22 -18.41
N LEU A 96 -8.06 -5.23 -17.31
CA LEU A 96 -6.95 -4.31 -17.07
C LEU A 96 -5.66 -5.08 -16.72
N PRO A 97 -4.46 -4.59 -17.12
CA PRO A 97 -4.24 -3.48 -18.07
C PRO A 97 -4.86 -3.78 -19.43
N PHE A 98 -5.00 -2.76 -20.28
CA PHE A 98 -5.58 -2.89 -21.62
C PHE A 98 -4.91 -4.02 -22.41
N ASN A 99 -5.73 -4.83 -23.06
CA ASN A 99 -5.29 -5.94 -23.88
C ASN A 99 -6.28 -6.16 -25.03
N MET A 100 -6.07 -7.17 -25.86
CA MET A 100 -6.93 -7.44 -27.00
C MET A 100 -8.40 -7.65 -26.62
N TYR A 101 -8.69 -8.25 -25.46
CA TYR A 101 -10.07 -8.39 -24.99
C TYR A 101 -10.72 -7.04 -24.69
N THR A 102 -9.96 -6.10 -24.13
CA THR A 102 -10.43 -4.74 -23.89
C THR A 102 -10.77 -4.05 -25.20
N PHE A 103 -9.88 -4.10 -26.19
CA PHE A 103 -10.05 -3.44 -27.47
C PHE A 103 -11.15 -4.10 -28.31
N ASN A 104 -11.18 -5.44 -28.32
CA ASN A 104 -12.23 -6.18 -29.01
C ASN A 104 -13.62 -5.81 -28.46
N LYS A 105 -13.76 -5.74 -27.15
CA LYS A 105 -15.02 -5.39 -26.50
C LYS A 105 -15.43 -3.93 -26.75
N MET A 106 -14.47 -2.99 -26.79
CA MET A 106 -14.75 -1.57 -27.00
C MET A 106 -15.01 -1.22 -28.45
N TRP A 107 -14.33 -1.87 -29.39
CA TRP A 107 -14.30 -1.45 -30.78
C TRP A 107 -14.61 -2.55 -31.79
N GLY A 108 -14.78 -3.80 -31.34
CA GLY A 108 -15.11 -4.92 -32.24
C GLY A 108 -13.96 -5.32 -33.18
N VAL A 109 -12.70 -5.11 -32.76
CA VAL A 109 -11.50 -5.41 -33.55
C VAL A 109 -10.85 -6.70 -33.14
#